data_82140d9d2c45297a4248ad850d445a4b
#
_entry.id   82140d9d2c45297a4248ad850d445a4b
#
_cell.length_a   1.000
_cell.length_b   1.000
_cell.length_c   1.000
_cell.angle_alpha   90.00
_cell.angle_beta   90.00
_cell.angle_gamma   90.00
#
_symmetry.space_group_name_H-M   'P 1'
#
loop_
_entity.id
_entity.type
_entity.pdbx_description
1 polymer ?
#
loop_
_entity_poly.entity_id
_entity_poly.type
_entity_poly.pdbx_seq_one_letter_code
_entity_poly.pdbx_strand_id
1 'polypeptide(L)'
;VAHPPGYPAYLVLARLFLLLPFGSPALRTNLLSAASAVGASLLVADAVRLAHGGRHRIGAAAGVLAGFAFGLSPLLWSQAVITEVYGLHALLVAASLRALPVWPGAQNSLKAFAFWGAITGIALANHLTSIFLVPAGLGLALFGRACPELAEGSGRRMHSLAGAGIGLAAGVALYALLPLWASRHPAINWGNASTGSGFWWLVTGEPYRGLVFQAWPYLWSRLQAGAGLWVEQFGAVGLVAGLSGLLITTRQPAVLRWILLWLFLCFSVFAIGYNTSDSYTYLLPAFLAFAIWLGQGLAIWLEAAGSWQRVLTALFIVALFFNAVPAMARVDASRDDTAERFGRAVLEGAPPGAIIITSEDRDSFALWYWREAGYNGLGRRDLIVVVERLLPFDWYRDQLRWTYPDVQLPARPGTGWADELIRLNDRPVCRTFPDQNEVLICDSLLKPASDRLERIASA
;
A
#
# COMPACT_ATOMS: atom_id res chain seq x y z
N VAL A 1 -3.29 13.73 -8.82
CA VAL A 1 -2.48 12.53 -9.11
C VAL A 1 -1.63 12.24 -7.88
N ALA A 2 -1.68 11.01 -7.37
CA ALA A 2 -0.91 10.59 -6.20
C ALA A 2 0.59 10.46 -6.50
N HIS A 3 1.40 10.37 -5.43
CA HIS A 3 2.85 10.12 -5.53
C HIS A 3 3.17 8.80 -6.27
N PRO A 4 4.43 8.61 -6.75
CA PRO A 4 4.77 7.39 -7.49
C PRO A 4 4.43 6.10 -6.73
N PRO A 5 3.87 5.09 -7.43
CA PRO A 5 3.65 5.00 -8.87
C PRO A 5 2.28 5.50 -9.38
N GLY A 6 1.60 6.39 -8.66
CA GLY A 6 0.36 7.03 -9.07
C GLY A 6 -0.93 6.27 -8.69
N TYR A 7 -0.86 5.00 -8.38
CA TYR A 7 -1.93 4.13 -7.83
C TYR A 7 -3.31 4.25 -8.50
N PRO A 8 -3.43 4.21 -9.85
CA PRO A 8 -4.71 4.50 -10.51
C PRO A 8 -5.84 3.57 -10.09
N ALA A 9 -5.56 2.28 -9.82
CA ALA A 9 -6.58 1.35 -9.34
C ALA A 9 -7.13 1.76 -7.95
N TYR A 10 -6.24 2.14 -7.02
CA TYR A 10 -6.64 2.63 -5.70
C TYR A 10 -7.46 3.92 -5.81
N LEU A 11 -7.01 4.89 -6.59
CA LEU A 11 -7.68 6.19 -6.74
C LEU A 11 -9.10 6.04 -7.31
N VAL A 12 -9.32 5.14 -8.29
CA VAL A 12 -10.67 4.85 -8.80
C VAL A 12 -11.57 4.29 -7.69
N LEU A 13 -11.08 3.30 -6.94
CA LEU A 13 -11.87 2.70 -5.86
C LEU A 13 -12.09 3.68 -4.71
N ALA A 14 -11.07 4.43 -4.30
CA ALA A 14 -11.21 5.48 -3.28
C ALA A 14 -12.26 6.51 -3.68
N ARG A 15 -12.29 6.91 -4.97
CA ARG A 15 -13.33 7.82 -5.48
C ARG A 15 -14.73 7.24 -5.34
N LEU A 16 -14.92 5.93 -5.56
CA LEU A 16 -16.20 5.28 -5.36
C LEU A 16 -16.61 5.27 -3.87
N PHE A 17 -15.67 4.98 -2.98
CA PHE A 17 -15.93 5.02 -1.54
C PHE A 17 -16.25 6.43 -1.03
N LEU A 18 -15.67 7.48 -1.63
CA LEU A 18 -16.01 8.86 -1.32
C LEU A 18 -17.47 9.24 -1.67
N LEU A 19 -18.17 8.44 -2.47
CA LEU A 19 -19.60 8.64 -2.76
C LEU A 19 -20.51 8.17 -1.62
N LEU A 20 -20.01 7.45 -0.62
CA LEU A 20 -20.79 7.04 0.54
C LEU A 20 -21.33 8.27 1.28
N PRO A 21 -22.63 8.26 1.69
CA PRO A 21 -23.31 9.44 2.20
C PRO A 21 -23.09 9.67 3.72
N PHE A 22 -22.03 9.12 4.31
CA PHE A 22 -21.78 9.20 5.75
C PHE A 22 -20.31 9.33 6.07
N GLY A 23 -20.00 9.89 7.25
CA GLY A 23 -18.65 10.03 7.81
C GLY A 23 -17.76 11.02 7.06
N SER A 24 -16.53 11.17 7.53
CA SER A 24 -15.50 12.00 6.89
C SER A 24 -14.95 11.34 5.62
N PRO A 25 -14.31 12.11 4.72
CA PRO A 25 -13.60 11.52 3.57
C PRO A 25 -12.57 10.48 4.00
N ALA A 26 -11.81 10.73 5.08
CA ALA A 26 -10.86 9.77 5.64
C ALA A 26 -11.52 8.47 6.07
N LEU A 27 -12.64 8.53 6.81
CA LEU A 27 -13.40 7.33 7.20
C LEU A 27 -13.83 6.51 5.98
N ARG A 28 -14.32 7.17 4.93
CA ARG A 28 -14.77 6.49 3.71
C ARG A 28 -13.64 5.76 3.00
N THR A 29 -12.46 6.35 2.93
CA THR A 29 -11.28 5.70 2.34
C THR A 29 -10.67 4.63 3.26
N ASN A 30 -10.73 4.80 4.59
CA ASN A 30 -10.37 3.74 5.54
C ASN A 30 -11.28 2.50 5.39
N LEU A 31 -12.57 2.69 5.08
CA LEU A 31 -13.48 1.58 4.78
C LEU A 31 -13.05 0.78 3.54
N LEU A 32 -12.45 1.41 2.53
CA LEU A 32 -11.86 0.68 1.39
C LEU A 32 -10.71 -0.23 1.88
N SER A 33 -9.81 0.29 2.73
CA SER A 33 -8.72 -0.49 3.30
C SER A 33 -9.24 -1.66 4.13
N ALA A 34 -10.22 -1.42 5.00
CA ALA A 34 -10.85 -2.45 5.83
C ALA A 34 -11.54 -3.54 5.00
N ALA A 35 -12.38 -3.14 4.03
CA ALA A 35 -13.07 -4.08 3.13
C ALA A 35 -12.06 -4.92 2.33
N SER A 36 -10.97 -4.31 1.90
CA SER A 36 -9.89 -5.00 1.17
C SER A 36 -9.17 -6.02 2.05
N ALA A 37 -8.84 -5.68 3.29
CA ALA A 37 -8.21 -6.59 4.24
C ALA A 37 -9.11 -7.80 4.57
N VAL A 38 -10.41 -7.57 4.79
CA VAL A 38 -11.42 -8.64 4.97
C VAL A 38 -11.49 -9.52 3.72
N GLY A 39 -11.58 -8.91 2.53
CA GLY A 39 -11.58 -9.64 1.27
C GLY A 39 -10.34 -10.52 1.07
N ALA A 40 -9.15 -10.00 1.39
CA ALA A 40 -7.91 -10.77 1.35
C ALA A 40 -7.94 -11.98 2.30
N SER A 41 -8.42 -11.78 3.53
CA SER A 41 -8.56 -12.84 4.54
C SER A 41 -9.54 -13.93 4.11
N LEU A 42 -10.67 -13.55 3.49
CA LEU A 42 -11.64 -14.50 2.93
C LEU A 42 -11.03 -15.31 1.78
N LEU A 43 -10.21 -14.69 0.93
CA LEU A 43 -9.53 -15.39 -0.17
C LEU A 43 -8.42 -16.32 0.34
N VAL A 44 -7.74 -15.97 1.44
CA VAL A 44 -6.82 -16.91 2.14
C VAL A 44 -7.60 -18.14 2.62
N ALA A 45 -8.75 -17.93 3.28
CA ALA A 45 -9.61 -19.02 3.74
C ALA A 45 -10.06 -19.94 2.60
N ASP A 46 -10.49 -19.34 1.47
CA ASP A 46 -10.91 -20.08 0.28
C ASP A 46 -9.74 -20.84 -0.37
N ALA A 47 -8.55 -20.25 -0.43
CA ALA A 47 -7.35 -20.89 -0.97
C ALA A 47 -6.98 -22.15 -0.17
N VAL A 48 -7.02 -22.10 1.16
CA VAL A 48 -6.77 -23.26 2.02
C VAL A 48 -7.83 -24.33 1.80
N ARG A 49 -9.11 -23.94 1.78
CA ARG A 49 -10.22 -24.87 1.52
C ARG A 49 -10.07 -25.60 0.19
N LEU A 50 -9.71 -24.87 -0.87
CA LEU A 50 -9.51 -25.45 -2.22
C LEU A 50 -8.28 -26.34 -2.29
N ALA A 51 -7.18 -25.94 -1.68
CA ALA A 51 -5.96 -26.76 -1.61
C ALA A 51 -6.20 -28.10 -0.90
N HIS A 52 -7.20 -28.15 -0.02
CA HIS A 52 -7.60 -29.36 0.74
C HIS A 52 -8.78 -30.12 0.10
N GLY A 53 -9.04 -29.95 -1.20
CA GLY A 53 -10.06 -30.68 -1.94
C GLY A 53 -11.47 -30.08 -1.92
N GLY A 54 -11.64 -28.87 -1.44
CA GLY A 54 -12.83 -28.03 -1.61
C GLY A 54 -14.09 -28.34 -0.77
N ARG A 55 -14.36 -29.63 -0.51
CA ARG A 55 -15.59 -30.08 0.18
C ARG A 55 -15.38 -30.62 1.59
N HIS A 56 -14.14 -30.77 2.00
CA HIS A 56 -13.82 -31.38 3.30
C HIS A 56 -14.03 -30.39 4.45
N ARG A 57 -14.78 -30.78 5.49
CA ARG A 57 -15.09 -29.91 6.64
C ARG A 57 -13.81 -29.39 7.34
N ILE A 58 -12.78 -30.21 7.39
CA ILE A 58 -11.48 -29.85 8.01
C ILE A 58 -10.80 -28.74 7.20
N GLY A 59 -10.74 -28.87 5.87
CA GLY A 59 -10.16 -27.83 5.02
C GLY A 59 -10.89 -26.49 5.14
N ALA A 60 -12.23 -26.52 5.28
CA ALA A 60 -13.01 -25.30 5.51
C ALA A 60 -12.71 -24.70 6.89
N ALA A 61 -12.66 -25.51 7.96
CA ALA A 61 -12.34 -25.04 9.32
C ALA A 61 -10.92 -24.46 9.39
N ALA A 62 -9.91 -25.17 8.86
CA ALA A 62 -8.54 -24.70 8.79
C ALA A 62 -8.40 -23.42 7.95
N GLY A 63 -9.16 -23.31 6.85
CA GLY A 63 -9.21 -22.10 6.03
C GLY A 63 -9.76 -20.90 6.79
N VAL A 64 -10.86 -21.06 7.51
CA VAL A 64 -11.42 -20.00 8.37
C VAL A 64 -10.41 -19.54 9.41
N LEU A 65 -9.76 -20.48 10.11
CA LEU A 65 -8.73 -20.16 11.11
C LEU A 65 -7.53 -19.43 10.49
N ALA A 66 -7.07 -19.84 9.31
CA ALA A 66 -5.99 -19.17 8.57
C ALA A 66 -6.39 -17.76 8.12
N GLY A 67 -7.63 -17.60 7.62
CA GLY A 67 -8.17 -16.29 7.26
C GLY A 67 -8.21 -15.34 8.46
N PHE A 68 -8.65 -15.82 9.62
CA PHE A 68 -8.59 -15.03 10.86
C PHE A 68 -7.15 -14.76 11.31
N ALA A 69 -6.23 -15.73 11.23
CA ALA A 69 -4.83 -15.52 11.58
C ALA A 69 -4.18 -14.44 10.72
N PHE A 70 -4.49 -14.40 9.43
CA PHE A 70 -4.03 -13.36 8.53
C PHE A 70 -4.73 -12.01 8.78
N GLY A 71 -6.06 -12.02 8.89
CA GLY A 71 -6.87 -10.80 9.07
C GLY A 71 -6.60 -10.06 10.39
N LEU A 72 -6.28 -10.81 11.46
CA LEU A 72 -5.94 -10.28 12.77
C LEU A 72 -4.43 -10.11 12.97
N SER A 73 -3.61 -10.38 11.94
CA SER A 73 -2.18 -10.09 12.02
C SER A 73 -1.95 -8.58 12.18
N PRO A 74 -1.10 -8.15 13.12
CA PRO A 74 -0.94 -6.73 13.46
C PRO A 74 -0.65 -5.85 12.24
N LEU A 75 0.15 -6.33 11.29
CA LEU A 75 0.52 -5.55 10.11
C LEU A 75 -0.68 -5.36 9.17
N LEU A 76 -1.41 -6.42 8.81
CA LEU A 76 -2.59 -6.25 7.96
C LEU A 76 -3.64 -5.39 8.65
N TRP A 77 -3.83 -5.60 9.96
CA TRP A 77 -4.81 -4.84 10.74
C TRP A 77 -4.45 -3.36 10.78
N SER A 78 -3.17 -3.00 11.02
CA SER A 78 -2.73 -1.59 10.98
C SER A 78 -3.02 -0.92 9.64
N GLN A 79 -2.86 -1.65 8.53
CA GLN A 79 -3.14 -1.15 7.18
C GLN A 79 -4.65 -1.14 6.86
N ALA A 80 -5.47 -1.85 7.62
CA ALA A 80 -6.93 -1.90 7.44
C ALA A 80 -7.65 -0.71 8.08
N VAL A 81 -7.05 -0.04 9.07
CA VAL A 81 -7.67 1.07 9.82
C VAL A 81 -7.28 2.46 9.32
N ILE A 82 -6.39 2.54 8.34
CA ILE A 82 -5.91 3.78 7.74
C ILE A 82 -6.13 3.79 6.22
N THR A 83 -6.06 4.99 5.63
CA THR A 83 -6.16 5.19 4.18
C THR A 83 -4.84 4.84 3.51
N GLU A 84 -4.67 3.54 3.16
CA GLU A 84 -3.43 3.03 2.57
C GLU A 84 -3.68 2.00 1.46
N VAL A 85 -2.73 1.92 0.53
CA VAL A 85 -2.81 1.04 -0.65
C VAL A 85 -2.57 -0.44 -0.33
N TYR A 86 -1.98 -0.75 0.82
CA TYR A 86 -1.49 -2.10 1.16
C TYR A 86 -2.61 -3.10 1.45
N GLY A 87 -3.73 -2.66 2.04
CA GLY A 87 -4.91 -3.51 2.19
C GLY A 87 -5.45 -3.99 0.85
N LEU A 88 -5.58 -3.06 -0.12
CA LEU A 88 -5.99 -3.38 -1.48
C LEU A 88 -4.94 -4.22 -2.21
N HIS A 89 -3.65 -3.96 -1.98
CA HIS A 89 -2.58 -4.79 -2.52
C HIS A 89 -2.70 -6.25 -2.06
N ALA A 90 -2.90 -6.49 -0.77
CA ALA A 90 -3.11 -7.84 -0.24
C ALA A 90 -4.33 -8.53 -0.86
N LEU A 91 -5.45 -7.81 -1.05
CA LEU A 91 -6.64 -8.32 -1.73
C LEU A 91 -6.33 -8.72 -3.17
N LEU A 92 -5.65 -7.85 -3.93
CA LEU A 92 -5.36 -8.09 -5.35
C LEU A 92 -4.33 -9.22 -5.52
N VAL A 93 -3.37 -9.36 -4.63
CA VAL A 93 -2.45 -10.51 -4.60
C VAL A 93 -3.22 -11.81 -4.32
N ALA A 94 -4.09 -11.83 -3.31
CA ALA A 94 -4.94 -12.98 -3.00
C ALA A 94 -5.88 -13.33 -4.16
N ALA A 95 -6.49 -12.32 -4.77
CA ALA A 95 -7.38 -12.48 -5.94
C ALA A 95 -6.62 -13.00 -7.16
N SER A 96 -5.41 -12.52 -7.41
CA SER A 96 -4.55 -13.02 -8.49
C SER A 96 -4.18 -14.48 -8.25
N LEU A 97 -3.77 -14.86 -7.03
CA LEU A 97 -3.52 -16.27 -6.68
C LEU A 97 -4.77 -17.13 -6.89
N ARG A 98 -5.95 -16.64 -6.47
CA ARG A 98 -7.22 -17.35 -6.61
C ARG A 98 -7.66 -17.50 -8.07
N ALA A 99 -7.33 -16.53 -8.91
CA ALA A 99 -7.65 -16.54 -10.34
C ALA A 99 -6.74 -17.46 -11.17
N LEU A 100 -5.57 -17.87 -10.63
CA LEU A 100 -4.71 -18.82 -11.32
C LEU A 100 -5.42 -20.15 -11.58
N PRO A 101 -5.34 -20.73 -12.77
CA PRO A 101 -5.98 -22.00 -13.11
C PRO A 101 -5.20 -23.22 -12.57
N VAL A 102 -4.83 -23.18 -11.28
CA VAL A 102 -4.15 -24.27 -10.54
C VAL A 102 -5.05 -25.00 -9.57
N TRP A 103 -6.25 -24.45 -9.34
CA TRP A 103 -7.17 -24.99 -8.36
C TRP A 103 -7.98 -26.16 -8.91
N PRO A 104 -8.42 -27.11 -8.06
CA PRO A 104 -9.24 -28.23 -8.51
C PRO A 104 -10.46 -27.78 -9.29
N GLY A 105 -10.69 -28.36 -10.46
CA GLY A 105 -11.81 -28.02 -11.34
C GLY A 105 -11.60 -26.77 -12.21
N ALA A 106 -10.46 -26.08 -12.09
CA ALA A 106 -10.13 -24.97 -12.97
C ALA A 106 -9.83 -25.45 -14.40
N GLN A 107 -10.38 -24.72 -15.39
CA GLN A 107 -10.08 -24.98 -16.80
C GLN A 107 -8.96 -24.09 -17.29
N ASN A 108 -7.95 -24.67 -17.92
CA ASN A 108 -6.90 -23.93 -18.60
C ASN A 108 -7.41 -23.45 -19.95
N SER A 109 -7.88 -22.21 -20.00
CA SER A 109 -8.42 -21.61 -21.20
C SER A 109 -7.90 -20.18 -21.38
N LEU A 110 -8.00 -19.66 -22.60
CA LEU A 110 -7.73 -18.26 -22.90
C LEU A 110 -8.47 -17.34 -21.91
N LYS A 111 -9.76 -17.64 -21.62
CA LYS A 111 -10.57 -16.83 -20.71
C LYS A 111 -10.04 -16.86 -19.27
N ALA A 112 -9.62 -18.03 -18.77
CA ALA A 112 -9.09 -18.14 -17.41
C ALA A 112 -7.79 -17.34 -17.24
N PHE A 113 -6.88 -17.45 -18.21
CA PHE A 113 -5.65 -16.65 -18.19
C PHE A 113 -5.89 -15.17 -18.45
N ALA A 114 -6.89 -14.79 -19.27
CA ALA A 114 -7.27 -13.40 -19.43
C ALA A 114 -7.84 -12.80 -18.13
N PHE A 115 -8.66 -13.57 -17.42
CA PHE A 115 -9.19 -13.14 -16.12
C PHE A 115 -8.06 -12.98 -15.07
N TRP A 116 -7.16 -13.98 -14.97
CA TRP A 116 -5.97 -13.85 -14.11
C TRP A 116 -5.12 -12.64 -14.49
N GLY A 117 -4.83 -12.48 -15.79
CA GLY A 117 -4.05 -11.34 -16.29
C GLY A 117 -4.68 -10.00 -15.95
N ALA A 118 -6.00 -9.86 -16.10
CA ALA A 118 -6.72 -8.63 -15.78
C ALA A 118 -6.59 -8.27 -14.29
N ILE A 119 -6.78 -9.23 -13.38
CA ILE A 119 -6.60 -9.00 -11.94
C ILE A 119 -5.16 -8.64 -11.63
N THR A 120 -4.18 -9.33 -12.23
CA THR A 120 -2.74 -9.06 -12.03
C THR A 120 -2.35 -7.70 -12.59
N GLY A 121 -2.91 -7.30 -13.73
CA GLY A 121 -2.72 -5.96 -14.30
C GLY A 121 -3.31 -4.86 -13.43
N ILE A 122 -4.49 -5.07 -12.84
CA ILE A 122 -5.08 -4.16 -11.84
C ILE A 122 -4.20 -4.11 -10.58
N ALA A 123 -3.65 -5.25 -10.15
CA ALA A 123 -2.72 -5.31 -9.02
C ALA A 123 -1.45 -4.48 -9.29
N LEU A 124 -0.89 -4.55 -10.51
CA LEU A 124 0.21 -3.68 -10.95
C LEU A 124 -0.18 -2.21 -10.94
N ALA A 125 -1.38 -1.89 -11.38
CA ALA A 125 -1.92 -0.52 -11.36
C ALA A 125 -2.27 -0.03 -9.94
N ASN A 126 -2.21 -0.91 -8.93
CA ASN A 126 -2.26 -0.56 -7.51
C ASN A 126 -0.88 -0.50 -6.88
N HIS A 127 0.01 -1.46 -7.14
CA HIS A 127 1.33 -1.51 -6.50
C HIS A 127 2.36 -2.24 -7.38
N LEU A 128 3.53 -1.60 -7.60
CA LEU A 128 4.55 -2.13 -8.52
C LEU A 128 5.09 -3.50 -8.13
N THR A 129 5.17 -3.82 -6.84
CA THR A 129 5.65 -5.14 -6.39
C THR A 129 4.75 -6.29 -6.82
N SER A 130 3.53 -6.02 -7.30
CA SER A 130 2.68 -7.01 -7.97
C SER A 130 3.34 -7.62 -9.22
N ILE A 131 4.44 -7.04 -9.72
CA ILE A 131 5.24 -7.64 -10.79
C ILE A 131 5.69 -9.07 -10.45
N PHE A 132 5.88 -9.39 -9.17
CA PHE A 132 6.24 -10.73 -8.73
C PHE A 132 5.17 -11.81 -9.00
N LEU A 133 3.92 -11.40 -9.27
CA LEU A 133 2.84 -12.31 -9.68
C LEU A 133 3.00 -12.76 -11.14
N VAL A 134 3.60 -11.92 -11.99
CA VAL A 134 3.67 -12.15 -13.44
C VAL A 134 4.46 -13.42 -13.78
N PRO A 135 5.68 -13.68 -13.25
CA PRO A 135 6.41 -14.91 -13.52
C PRO A 135 5.65 -16.17 -13.10
N ALA A 136 4.89 -16.11 -11.99
CA ALA A 136 4.11 -17.24 -11.50
C ALA A 136 3.03 -17.69 -12.49
N GLY A 137 2.25 -16.74 -13.03
CA GLY A 137 1.20 -17.07 -14.00
C GLY A 137 1.73 -17.38 -15.41
N LEU A 138 2.75 -16.63 -15.88
CA LEU A 138 3.40 -16.95 -17.17
C LEU A 138 4.12 -18.30 -17.12
N GLY A 139 4.79 -18.61 -16.00
CA GLY A 139 5.39 -19.92 -15.78
C GLY A 139 4.35 -21.05 -15.84
N LEU A 140 3.17 -20.83 -15.25
CA LEU A 140 2.05 -21.76 -15.35
C LEU A 140 1.56 -21.90 -16.81
N ALA A 141 1.42 -20.82 -17.56
CA ALA A 141 0.98 -20.83 -18.95
C ALA A 141 1.97 -21.58 -19.87
N LEU A 142 3.27 -21.45 -19.58
CA LEU A 142 4.35 -22.08 -20.38
C LEU A 142 4.61 -23.54 -20.01
N PHE A 143 4.65 -23.85 -18.71
CA PHE A 143 5.20 -25.11 -18.18
C PHE A 143 4.17 -25.92 -17.39
N GLY A 144 2.93 -25.40 -17.22
CA GLY A 144 1.89 -26.01 -16.40
C GLY A 144 1.48 -27.39 -16.94
N ARG A 145 2.10 -28.44 -16.38
CA ARG A 145 1.74 -29.86 -16.60
C ARG A 145 0.67 -30.34 -15.60
N ALA A 146 0.01 -29.40 -14.91
CA ALA A 146 -0.94 -29.73 -13.84
C ALA A 146 -2.23 -30.41 -14.33
N CYS A 147 -2.49 -30.38 -15.64
CA CYS A 147 -3.51 -31.21 -16.31
C CYS A 147 -2.85 -31.96 -17.44
N PRO A 148 -3.00 -33.31 -17.53
CA PRO A 148 -2.49 -34.14 -18.64
C PRO A 148 -2.93 -33.63 -20.02
N GLU A 149 -4.10 -33.00 -20.09
CA GLU A 149 -4.67 -32.38 -21.30
C GLU A 149 -3.87 -31.17 -21.82
N LEU A 150 -3.00 -30.52 -20.99
CA LEU A 150 -2.12 -29.44 -21.43
C LEU A 150 -0.86 -29.91 -22.15
N ALA A 151 -0.53 -31.23 -22.07
CA ALA A 151 0.63 -31.79 -22.70
C ALA A 151 0.48 -31.90 -24.24
N GLU A 152 -0.75 -31.81 -24.75
CA GLU A 152 -1.05 -31.94 -26.18
C GLU A 152 -1.29 -30.57 -26.82
N GLY A 153 -0.23 -30.01 -27.43
CA GLY A 153 -0.32 -29.03 -28.49
C GLY A 153 0.22 -27.60 -28.16
N SER A 154 1.13 -27.16 -29.03
CA SER A 154 1.67 -25.79 -29.08
C SER A 154 0.57 -24.70 -29.12
N GLY A 155 -0.59 -25.01 -29.68
CA GLY A 155 -1.74 -24.10 -29.78
C GLY A 155 -2.33 -23.72 -28.44
N ARG A 156 -2.45 -24.61 -27.46
CA ARG A 156 -3.01 -24.28 -26.14
C ARG A 156 -2.11 -23.36 -25.33
N ARG A 157 -0.79 -23.53 -25.37
CA ARG A 157 0.17 -22.64 -24.71
C ARG A 157 0.06 -21.22 -25.26
N MET A 158 -0.03 -21.10 -26.57
CA MET A 158 -0.20 -19.81 -27.24
C MET A 158 -1.50 -19.12 -26.81
N HIS A 159 -2.62 -19.86 -26.70
CA HIS A 159 -3.89 -19.31 -26.20
C HIS A 159 -3.80 -18.86 -24.73
N SER A 160 -3.12 -19.62 -23.87
CA SER A 160 -2.91 -19.25 -22.46
C SER A 160 -2.06 -17.98 -22.34
N LEU A 161 -0.96 -17.89 -23.08
CA LEU A 161 -0.10 -16.70 -23.11
C LEU A 161 -0.82 -15.48 -23.69
N ALA A 162 -1.57 -15.68 -24.80
CA ALA A 162 -2.38 -14.61 -25.40
C ALA A 162 -3.43 -14.10 -24.40
N GLY A 163 -4.13 -15.02 -23.72
CA GLY A 163 -5.08 -14.65 -22.67
C GLY A 163 -4.42 -13.85 -21.56
N ALA A 164 -3.30 -14.33 -21.01
CA ALA A 164 -2.54 -13.64 -19.98
C ALA A 164 -2.12 -12.23 -20.42
N GLY A 165 -1.57 -12.10 -21.64
CA GLY A 165 -1.14 -10.82 -22.21
C GLY A 165 -2.29 -9.84 -22.40
N ILE A 166 -3.42 -10.28 -22.97
CA ILE A 166 -4.62 -9.46 -23.16
C ILE A 166 -5.14 -8.97 -21.80
N GLY A 167 -5.25 -9.88 -20.83
CA GLY A 167 -5.72 -9.52 -19.51
C GLY A 167 -4.79 -8.53 -18.80
N LEU A 168 -3.47 -8.80 -18.78
CA LEU A 168 -2.47 -7.88 -18.21
C LEU A 168 -2.57 -6.49 -18.83
N ALA A 169 -2.64 -6.42 -20.19
CA ALA A 169 -2.76 -5.17 -20.90
C ALA A 169 -4.05 -4.42 -20.50
N ALA A 170 -5.18 -5.13 -20.38
CA ALA A 170 -6.45 -4.53 -19.95
C ALA A 170 -6.38 -3.95 -18.52
N GLY A 171 -5.75 -4.66 -17.57
CA GLY A 171 -5.60 -4.17 -16.20
C GLY A 171 -4.61 -3.00 -16.10
N VAL A 172 -3.46 -3.10 -16.77
CA VAL A 172 -2.44 -2.04 -16.83
C VAL A 172 -2.93 -0.79 -17.55
N ALA A 173 -3.94 -0.93 -18.45
CA ALA A 173 -4.55 0.21 -19.13
C ALA A 173 -5.12 1.28 -18.17
N LEU A 174 -5.36 0.94 -16.89
CA LEU A 174 -5.71 1.93 -15.86
C LEU A 174 -4.68 3.05 -15.71
N TYR A 175 -3.41 2.80 -16.03
CA TYR A 175 -2.38 3.85 -16.03
C TYR A 175 -2.67 4.97 -17.03
N ALA A 176 -3.46 4.73 -18.09
CA ALA A 176 -3.90 5.75 -19.03
C ALA A 176 -4.78 6.85 -18.39
N LEU A 177 -5.35 6.57 -17.21
CA LEU A 177 -6.09 7.59 -16.43
C LEU A 177 -5.16 8.68 -15.86
N LEU A 178 -3.89 8.38 -15.60
CA LEU A 178 -2.95 9.33 -14.99
C LEU A 178 -2.72 10.56 -15.87
N PRO A 179 -2.36 10.45 -17.18
CA PRO A 179 -2.25 11.62 -18.04
C PRO A 179 -3.57 12.37 -18.21
N LEU A 180 -4.71 11.67 -18.26
CA LEU A 180 -6.04 12.30 -18.33
C LEU A 180 -6.37 13.11 -17.07
N TRP A 181 -5.95 12.64 -15.89
CA TRP A 181 -6.12 13.39 -14.65
C TRP A 181 -5.11 14.54 -14.53
N ALA A 182 -3.85 14.30 -14.90
CA ALA A 182 -2.80 15.29 -14.85
C ALA A 182 -3.07 16.46 -15.78
N SER A 183 -3.65 16.23 -16.97
CA SER A 183 -3.98 17.29 -17.94
C SER A 183 -5.08 18.26 -17.47
N ARG A 184 -5.79 17.93 -16.39
CA ARG A 184 -6.76 18.81 -15.74
C ARG A 184 -6.12 19.75 -14.72
N HIS A 185 -4.81 19.72 -14.57
CA HIS A 185 -4.01 20.55 -13.65
C HIS A 185 -4.54 20.55 -12.21
N PRO A 186 -4.73 19.36 -11.58
CA PRO A 186 -5.18 19.30 -10.18
C PRO A 186 -4.14 19.93 -9.27
N ALA A 187 -4.57 20.49 -8.14
CA ALA A 187 -3.69 21.14 -7.15
C ALA A 187 -2.57 20.23 -6.63
N ILE A 188 -2.78 18.90 -6.65
CA ILE A 188 -1.76 17.90 -6.33
C ILE A 188 -1.55 17.03 -7.58
N ASN A 189 -0.41 17.19 -8.25
CA ASN A 189 -0.12 16.56 -9.55
C ASN A 189 1.32 16.03 -9.61
N TRP A 190 1.58 14.95 -8.88
CA TRP A 190 2.91 14.35 -8.81
C TRP A 190 3.44 13.97 -10.21
N GLY A 191 4.68 14.39 -10.49
CA GLY A 191 5.40 14.06 -11.70
C GLY A 191 4.85 14.72 -12.97
N ASN A 192 3.70 15.40 -12.93
CA ASN A 192 3.01 15.91 -14.10
C ASN A 192 2.89 14.88 -15.23
N ALA A 193 2.15 13.81 -14.98
CA ALA A 193 1.99 12.68 -15.91
C ALA A 193 1.32 13.04 -17.25
N SER A 194 0.95 14.31 -17.49
CA SER A 194 0.49 14.79 -18.80
C SER A 194 1.63 14.86 -19.84
N THR A 195 2.89 14.87 -19.39
CA THR A 195 4.08 14.75 -20.24
C THR A 195 4.59 13.31 -20.28
N GLY A 196 5.23 12.90 -21.39
CA GLY A 196 5.79 11.56 -21.51
C GLY A 196 6.86 11.27 -20.45
N SER A 197 7.76 12.24 -20.18
CA SER A 197 8.79 12.12 -19.13
C SER A 197 8.17 12.03 -17.74
N GLY A 198 7.21 12.89 -17.42
CA GLY A 198 6.51 12.88 -16.13
C GLY A 198 5.70 11.60 -15.92
N PHE A 199 5.05 11.08 -16.96
CA PHE A 199 4.36 9.79 -16.90
C PHE A 199 5.31 8.64 -16.53
N TRP A 200 6.43 8.51 -17.23
CA TRP A 200 7.39 7.45 -16.95
C TRP A 200 8.08 7.63 -15.60
N TRP A 201 8.43 8.88 -15.22
CA TRP A 201 8.96 9.19 -13.90
C TRP A 201 8.02 8.71 -12.79
N LEU A 202 6.72 9.00 -12.94
CA LEU A 202 5.69 8.60 -11.97
C LEU A 202 5.49 7.09 -11.92
N VAL A 203 5.15 6.48 -13.07
CA VAL A 203 4.73 5.08 -13.17
C VAL A 203 5.85 4.11 -12.78
N THR A 204 7.09 4.46 -13.07
CA THR A 204 8.24 3.59 -12.76
C THR A 204 8.79 3.82 -11.35
N GLY A 205 8.24 4.75 -10.57
CA GLY A 205 8.71 5.03 -9.23
C GLY A 205 10.14 5.53 -9.18
N GLU A 206 10.54 6.38 -10.16
CA GLU A 206 11.94 6.80 -10.34
C GLU A 206 12.61 7.30 -9.05
N PRO A 207 11.98 8.15 -8.19
CA PRO A 207 12.59 8.63 -6.96
C PRO A 207 12.97 7.53 -5.96
N TYR A 208 12.30 6.38 -6.07
CA TYR A 208 12.44 5.28 -5.12
C TYR A 208 13.33 4.14 -5.61
N ARG A 209 13.74 4.15 -6.89
CA ARG A 209 14.59 3.08 -7.46
C ARG A 209 15.93 2.96 -6.76
N GLY A 210 16.52 4.08 -6.38
CA GLY A 210 17.78 4.12 -5.67
C GLY A 210 17.74 3.44 -4.29
N LEU A 211 16.56 3.23 -3.70
CA LEU A 211 16.41 2.61 -2.39
C LEU A 211 16.39 1.08 -2.44
N VAL A 212 16.20 0.51 -3.64
CA VAL A 212 16.19 -0.94 -3.85
C VAL A 212 17.58 -1.50 -3.57
N PHE A 213 17.66 -2.51 -2.70
CA PHE A 213 18.88 -3.16 -2.22
C PHE A 213 19.89 -2.27 -1.47
N GLN A 214 19.58 -1.01 -1.18
CA GLN A 214 20.46 -0.17 -0.34
C GLN A 214 20.49 -0.61 1.13
N ALA A 215 19.52 -1.37 1.60
CA ALA A 215 19.51 -1.90 2.96
C ALA A 215 20.41 -3.15 3.15
N TRP A 216 21.05 -3.64 2.10
CA TRP A 216 21.88 -4.85 2.14
C TRP A 216 23.02 -4.81 3.18
N PRO A 217 23.70 -3.69 3.44
CA PRO A 217 24.69 -3.58 4.52
C PRO A 217 24.11 -3.85 5.93
N TYR A 218 22.80 -3.68 6.10
CA TYR A 218 22.07 -3.91 7.36
C TYR A 218 21.32 -5.23 7.39
N LEU A 219 21.65 -6.17 6.49
CA LEU A 219 20.94 -7.43 6.31
C LEU A 219 20.69 -8.18 7.63
N TRP A 220 21.73 -8.30 8.47
CA TRP A 220 21.63 -9.05 9.71
C TRP A 220 20.63 -8.46 10.71
N SER A 221 20.69 -7.15 10.96
CA SER A 221 19.73 -6.46 11.83
C SER A 221 18.30 -6.53 11.28
N ARG A 222 18.16 -6.47 9.96
CA ARG A 222 16.85 -6.60 9.29
C ARG A 222 16.29 -8.01 9.36
N LEU A 223 17.13 -9.03 9.27
CA LEU A 223 16.71 -10.42 9.49
C LEU A 223 16.26 -10.64 10.93
N GLN A 224 16.97 -10.09 11.91
CA GLN A 224 16.58 -10.18 13.33
C GLN A 224 15.24 -9.46 13.59
N ALA A 225 15.09 -8.22 13.07
CA ALA A 225 13.82 -7.50 13.17
C ALA A 225 12.68 -8.25 12.45
N GLY A 226 12.95 -8.81 11.27
CA GLY A 226 12.03 -9.64 10.52
C GLY A 226 11.59 -10.88 11.31
N ALA A 227 12.51 -11.59 11.96
CA ALA A 227 12.16 -12.74 12.79
C ALA A 227 11.18 -12.35 13.92
N GLY A 228 11.40 -11.20 14.57
CA GLY A 228 10.47 -10.64 15.56
C GLY A 228 9.08 -10.39 14.97
N LEU A 229 9.04 -9.79 13.77
CA LEU A 229 7.77 -9.55 13.05
C LEU A 229 7.00 -10.84 12.78
N TRP A 230 7.66 -11.92 12.35
CA TRP A 230 6.98 -13.21 12.12
C TRP A 230 6.31 -13.75 13.38
N VAL A 231 6.99 -13.68 14.53
CA VAL A 231 6.41 -14.05 15.83
C VAL A 231 5.24 -13.16 16.18
N GLU A 232 5.37 -11.87 15.93
CA GLU A 232 4.31 -10.89 16.21
C GLU A 232 3.06 -11.13 15.35
N GLN A 233 3.23 -11.46 14.05
CA GLN A 233 2.10 -11.68 13.14
C GLN A 233 1.30 -12.95 13.47
N PHE A 234 1.96 -14.06 13.79
CA PHE A 234 1.31 -15.37 13.86
C PHE A 234 1.42 -16.08 15.22
N GLY A 235 2.23 -15.56 16.14
CA GLY A 235 2.55 -16.24 17.38
C GLY A 235 3.32 -17.55 17.17
N ALA A 236 3.80 -18.14 18.25
CA ALA A 236 4.57 -19.39 18.16
C ALA A 236 3.74 -20.55 17.57
N VAL A 237 2.48 -20.69 17.96
CA VAL A 237 1.59 -21.76 17.48
C VAL A 237 1.33 -21.62 15.98
N GLY A 238 1.06 -20.39 15.52
CA GLY A 238 0.84 -20.12 14.09
C GLY A 238 2.11 -20.36 13.26
N LEU A 239 3.29 -20.02 13.79
CA LEU A 239 4.56 -20.32 13.12
C LEU A 239 4.79 -21.81 12.97
N VAL A 240 4.57 -22.61 14.02
CA VAL A 240 4.72 -24.08 13.94
C VAL A 240 3.70 -24.68 12.97
N ALA A 241 2.45 -24.19 12.97
CA ALA A 241 1.45 -24.62 12.00
C ALA A 241 1.87 -24.29 10.56
N GLY A 242 2.35 -23.05 10.30
CA GLY A 242 2.81 -22.62 8.99
C GLY A 242 3.99 -23.44 8.48
N LEU A 243 4.98 -23.69 9.31
CA LEU A 243 6.11 -24.56 8.98
C LEU A 243 5.66 -26.02 8.74
N SER A 244 4.70 -26.53 9.52
CA SER A 244 4.11 -27.86 9.26
C SER A 244 3.46 -27.93 7.88
N GLY A 245 2.71 -26.87 7.48
CA GLY A 245 2.09 -26.77 6.18
C GLY A 245 3.11 -26.69 5.03
N LEU A 246 4.18 -25.91 5.22
CA LEU A 246 5.25 -25.80 4.25
C LEU A 246 6.00 -27.13 4.01
N LEU A 247 6.35 -27.83 5.11
CA LEU A 247 7.24 -28.99 5.04
C LEU A 247 6.51 -30.33 4.78
N ILE A 248 5.28 -30.51 5.31
CA ILE A 248 4.58 -31.80 5.32
C ILE A 248 3.52 -31.89 4.21
N THR A 249 3.12 -30.78 3.58
CA THR A 249 1.99 -30.78 2.65
C THR A 249 2.25 -31.65 1.41
N THR A 250 1.47 -32.72 1.26
CA THR A 250 1.50 -33.62 0.11
C THR A 250 0.25 -33.48 -0.78
N ARG A 251 -0.82 -32.83 -0.30
CA ARG A 251 -2.14 -32.80 -0.96
C ARG A 251 -2.34 -31.62 -1.91
N GLN A 252 -1.59 -30.52 -1.74
CA GLN A 252 -1.70 -29.40 -2.68
C GLN A 252 -0.98 -29.69 -4.01
N PRO A 253 -1.44 -29.14 -5.13
CA PRO A 253 -0.71 -29.21 -6.38
C PRO A 253 0.74 -28.72 -6.22
N ALA A 254 1.71 -29.47 -6.68
CA ALA A 254 3.14 -29.10 -6.58
C ALA A 254 3.40 -27.70 -7.13
N VAL A 255 2.71 -27.31 -8.20
CA VAL A 255 2.80 -25.98 -8.82
C VAL A 255 2.38 -24.88 -7.84
N LEU A 256 1.29 -25.06 -7.09
CA LEU A 256 0.84 -24.07 -6.09
C LEU A 256 1.90 -23.88 -5.01
N ARG A 257 2.55 -24.95 -4.55
CA ARG A 257 3.65 -24.88 -3.57
C ARG A 257 4.78 -24.00 -4.06
N TRP A 258 5.21 -24.21 -5.32
CA TRP A 258 6.28 -23.41 -5.92
C TRP A 258 5.87 -21.95 -6.14
N ILE A 259 4.62 -21.67 -6.50
CA ILE A 259 4.09 -20.31 -6.62
C ILE A 259 4.09 -19.60 -5.27
N LEU A 260 3.61 -20.25 -4.21
CA LEU A 260 3.61 -19.67 -2.86
C LEU A 260 5.04 -19.42 -2.37
N LEU A 261 5.97 -20.37 -2.62
CA LEU A 261 7.37 -20.19 -2.24
C LEU A 261 8.03 -19.05 -3.03
N TRP A 262 7.76 -18.95 -4.32
CA TRP A 262 8.23 -17.85 -5.15
C TRP A 262 7.77 -16.50 -4.61
N LEU A 263 6.47 -16.34 -4.34
CA LEU A 263 5.94 -15.09 -3.81
C LEU A 263 6.51 -14.78 -2.43
N PHE A 264 6.54 -15.78 -1.55
CA PHE A 264 7.15 -15.62 -0.22
C PHE A 264 8.59 -15.09 -0.30
N LEU A 265 9.42 -15.70 -1.15
CA LEU A 265 10.82 -15.31 -1.31
C LEU A 265 10.96 -13.93 -1.96
N CYS A 266 10.25 -13.65 -3.06
CA CYS A 266 10.36 -12.38 -3.77
C CYS A 266 9.96 -11.19 -2.90
N PHE A 267 8.82 -11.28 -2.21
CA PHE A 267 8.38 -10.20 -1.34
C PHE A 267 9.26 -10.06 -0.08
N SER A 268 9.75 -11.17 0.49
CA SER A 268 10.67 -11.12 1.63
C SER A 268 12.01 -10.50 1.25
N VAL A 269 12.62 -10.92 0.15
CA VAL A 269 13.89 -10.36 -0.34
C VAL A 269 13.75 -8.88 -0.67
N PHE A 270 12.65 -8.50 -1.33
CA PHE A 270 12.37 -7.10 -1.64
C PHE A 270 12.25 -6.27 -0.36
N ALA A 271 11.40 -6.70 0.59
CA ALA A 271 11.16 -5.98 1.85
C ALA A 271 12.45 -5.82 2.68
N ILE A 272 13.28 -6.86 2.73
CA ILE A 272 14.55 -6.83 3.45
C ILE A 272 15.56 -5.90 2.75
N GLY A 273 15.61 -5.90 1.43
CA GLY A 273 16.56 -5.11 0.64
C GLY A 273 16.18 -3.63 0.49
N TYR A 274 14.89 -3.30 0.62
CA TYR A 274 14.38 -1.95 0.38
C TYR A 274 14.63 -1.02 1.57
N ASN A 275 15.31 0.11 1.33
CA ASN A 275 15.81 0.98 2.40
C ASN A 275 14.82 2.12 2.75
N THR A 276 13.67 1.76 3.31
CA THR A 276 12.71 2.70 3.91
C THR A 276 12.31 2.24 5.30
N SER A 277 11.81 3.15 6.13
CA SER A 277 11.33 2.87 7.49
C SER A 277 10.11 1.95 7.51
N ASP A 278 9.28 2.00 6.47
CA ASP A 278 8.04 1.25 6.28
C ASP A 278 8.20 0.00 5.41
N SER A 279 9.43 -0.38 5.05
CA SER A 279 9.71 -1.51 4.15
C SER A 279 9.10 -2.84 4.61
N TYR A 280 8.80 -2.99 5.90
CA TYR A 280 8.12 -4.15 6.47
C TYR A 280 6.69 -4.34 5.92
N THR A 281 6.04 -3.29 5.43
CA THR A 281 4.69 -3.39 4.82
C THR A 281 4.69 -4.23 3.55
N TYR A 282 5.83 -4.28 2.84
CA TYR A 282 6.01 -5.13 1.66
C TYR A 282 6.05 -6.63 1.97
N LEU A 283 6.12 -7.03 3.26
CA LEU A 283 5.99 -8.42 3.69
C LEU A 283 4.53 -8.93 3.66
N LEU A 284 3.52 -8.07 3.55
CA LEU A 284 2.12 -8.50 3.56
C LEU A 284 1.81 -9.65 2.59
N PRO A 285 2.27 -9.67 1.33
CA PRO A 285 2.06 -10.81 0.45
C PRO A 285 2.84 -12.08 0.87
N ALA A 286 3.99 -11.93 1.53
CA ALA A 286 4.71 -13.08 2.10
C ALA A 286 3.94 -13.67 3.28
N PHE A 287 3.36 -12.83 4.14
CA PHE A 287 2.48 -13.25 5.24
C PHE A 287 1.22 -13.93 4.72
N LEU A 288 0.65 -13.44 3.60
CA LEU A 288 -0.48 -14.09 2.93
C LEU A 288 -0.11 -15.52 2.47
N ALA A 289 1.03 -15.70 1.81
CA ALA A 289 1.50 -17.01 1.38
C ALA A 289 1.73 -17.94 2.59
N PHE A 290 2.31 -17.41 3.66
CA PHE A 290 2.53 -18.14 4.90
C PHE A 290 1.21 -18.51 5.60
N ALA A 291 0.22 -17.63 5.59
CA ALA A 291 -1.11 -17.92 6.15
C ALA A 291 -1.80 -19.09 5.42
N ILE A 292 -1.58 -19.23 4.12
CA ILE A 292 -2.06 -20.40 3.36
C ILE A 292 -1.35 -21.67 3.87
N TRP A 293 -0.02 -21.66 4.07
CA TRP A 293 0.70 -22.80 4.68
C TRP A 293 0.24 -23.07 6.11
N LEU A 294 0.01 -22.02 6.91
CA LEU A 294 -0.54 -22.15 8.26
C LEU A 294 -1.88 -22.91 8.24
N GLY A 295 -2.78 -22.55 7.34
CA GLY A 295 -4.05 -23.26 7.17
C GLY A 295 -3.87 -24.72 6.76
N GLN A 296 -2.91 -25.01 5.89
CA GLN A 296 -2.59 -26.39 5.48
C GLN A 296 -2.02 -27.19 6.65
N GLY A 297 -1.13 -26.61 7.46
CA GLY A 297 -0.61 -27.22 8.67
C GLY A 297 -1.70 -27.51 9.70
N LEU A 298 -2.61 -26.55 9.91
CA LEU A 298 -3.79 -26.76 10.75
C LEU A 298 -4.67 -27.90 10.24
N ALA A 299 -4.88 -28.00 8.92
CA ALA A 299 -5.65 -29.10 8.37
C ALA A 299 -5.00 -30.46 8.65
N ILE A 300 -3.66 -30.57 8.53
CA ILE A 300 -2.91 -31.77 8.89
C ILE A 300 -3.09 -32.10 10.38
N TRP A 301 -2.95 -31.11 11.27
CA TRP A 301 -3.11 -31.30 12.71
C TRP A 301 -4.53 -31.71 13.08
N LEU A 302 -5.55 -31.09 12.47
CA LEU A 302 -6.96 -31.44 12.71
C LEU A 302 -7.27 -32.84 12.22
N GLU A 303 -6.72 -33.30 11.09
CA GLU A 303 -6.87 -34.69 10.64
C GLU A 303 -6.24 -35.69 11.62
N ALA A 304 -5.02 -35.39 12.06
CA ALA A 304 -4.30 -36.25 13.00
C ALA A 304 -4.98 -36.31 14.40
N ALA A 305 -5.67 -35.22 14.78
CA ALA A 305 -6.33 -35.11 16.08
C ALA A 305 -7.57 -36.02 16.25
N GLY A 306 -8.15 -36.52 15.16
CA GLY A 306 -9.31 -37.41 15.21
C GLY A 306 -10.47 -36.84 16.07
N SER A 307 -10.82 -37.50 17.18
CA SER A 307 -11.88 -37.03 18.10
C SER A 307 -11.56 -35.70 18.81
N TRP A 308 -10.28 -35.33 18.91
CA TRP A 308 -9.80 -34.12 19.59
C TRP A 308 -9.83 -32.85 18.72
N GLN A 309 -10.35 -32.93 17.50
CA GLN A 309 -10.41 -31.78 16.56
C GLN A 309 -11.01 -30.51 17.17
N ARG A 310 -12.11 -30.65 17.94
CA ARG A 310 -12.77 -29.52 18.60
C ARG A 310 -11.88 -28.87 19.64
N VAL A 311 -11.14 -29.67 20.40
CA VAL A 311 -10.22 -29.18 21.43
C VAL A 311 -9.06 -28.44 20.77
N LEU A 312 -8.46 -29.02 19.72
CA LEU A 312 -7.36 -28.38 18.99
C LEU A 312 -7.81 -27.05 18.35
N THR A 313 -9.01 -27.03 17.75
CA THR A 313 -9.60 -25.82 17.21
C THR A 313 -9.76 -24.74 18.30
N ALA A 314 -10.31 -25.10 19.45
CA ALA A 314 -10.48 -24.18 20.57
C ALA A 314 -9.14 -23.65 21.09
N LEU A 315 -8.13 -24.51 21.23
CA LEU A 315 -6.78 -24.10 21.64
C LEU A 315 -6.16 -23.14 20.64
N PHE A 316 -6.32 -23.37 19.34
CA PHE A 316 -5.83 -22.45 18.32
C PHE A 316 -6.56 -21.10 18.36
N ILE A 317 -7.88 -21.08 18.54
CA ILE A 317 -8.65 -19.84 18.70
C ILE A 317 -8.16 -19.06 19.93
N VAL A 318 -7.91 -19.75 21.05
CA VAL A 318 -7.34 -19.12 22.27
C VAL A 318 -5.96 -18.53 21.98
N ALA A 319 -5.08 -19.28 21.31
CA ALA A 319 -3.76 -18.80 20.93
C ALA A 319 -3.84 -17.57 20.01
N LEU A 320 -4.75 -17.59 19.03
CA LEU A 320 -5.01 -16.46 18.12
C LEU A 320 -5.51 -15.24 18.90
N PHE A 321 -6.42 -15.44 19.85
CA PHE A 321 -6.92 -14.36 20.71
C PHE A 321 -5.80 -13.72 21.53
N PHE A 322 -4.95 -14.52 22.18
CA PHE A 322 -3.80 -14.02 22.93
C PHE A 322 -2.78 -13.26 22.06
N ASN A 323 -2.68 -13.61 20.77
CA ASN A 323 -1.85 -12.86 19.83
C ASN A 323 -2.52 -11.56 19.36
N ALA A 324 -3.83 -11.58 19.14
CA ALA A 324 -4.58 -10.45 18.58
C ALA A 324 -4.88 -9.34 19.61
N VAL A 325 -5.14 -9.68 20.89
CA VAL A 325 -5.51 -8.69 21.91
C VAL A 325 -4.43 -7.62 22.14
N PRO A 326 -3.13 -7.96 22.30
CA PRO A 326 -2.08 -6.95 22.40
C PRO A 326 -1.94 -6.10 21.11
N ALA A 327 -2.19 -6.72 19.96
CA ALA A 327 -2.17 -6.02 18.67
C ALA A 327 -3.28 -4.98 18.58
N MET A 328 -4.49 -5.29 19.04
CA MET A 328 -5.64 -4.39 19.04
C MET A 328 -5.32 -3.05 19.70
N ALA A 329 -4.69 -3.07 20.87
CA ALA A 329 -4.33 -1.85 21.58
C ALA A 329 -3.29 -0.99 20.83
N ARG A 330 -2.41 -1.61 20.03
CA ARG A 330 -1.38 -0.93 19.24
C ARG A 330 -1.89 -0.36 17.94
N VAL A 331 -2.88 -1.01 17.32
CA VAL A 331 -3.45 -0.57 16.03
C VAL A 331 -4.70 0.30 16.18
N ASP A 332 -5.20 0.46 17.41
CA ASP A 332 -6.36 1.32 17.70
C ASP A 332 -6.01 2.79 17.50
N ALA A 333 -6.34 3.32 16.32
CA ALA A 333 -6.21 4.72 15.97
C ALA A 333 -7.51 5.54 16.26
N SER A 334 -8.48 4.97 16.98
CA SER A 334 -9.79 5.62 17.21
C SER A 334 -9.70 6.93 18.02
N ARG A 335 -8.62 7.12 18.76
CA ARG A 335 -8.34 8.31 19.56
C ARG A 335 -7.18 9.14 19.03
N ASP A 336 -6.60 8.77 17.89
CA ASP A 336 -5.52 9.54 17.27
C ASP A 336 -6.11 10.70 16.47
N ASP A 337 -6.11 11.85 17.10
CA ASP A 337 -6.53 13.14 16.53
C ASP A 337 -5.34 14.05 16.19
N THR A 338 -4.10 13.49 16.18
CA THR A 338 -2.87 14.25 16.01
C THR A 338 -2.86 15.08 14.72
N ALA A 339 -3.21 14.45 13.58
CA ALA A 339 -3.29 15.15 12.30
C ALA A 339 -4.40 16.21 12.27
N GLU A 340 -5.52 15.97 12.97
CA GLU A 340 -6.61 16.96 13.08
C GLU A 340 -6.18 18.16 13.92
N ARG A 341 -5.65 17.92 15.12
CA ARG A 341 -5.16 19.00 16.00
C ARG A 341 -4.09 19.84 15.34
N PHE A 342 -3.12 19.18 14.68
CA PHE A 342 -2.08 19.87 13.92
C PHE A 342 -2.68 20.73 12.80
N GLY A 343 -3.48 20.12 11.93
CA GLY A 343 -4.12 20.83 10.81
C GLY A 343 -4.97 22.01 11.28
N ARG A 344 -5.78 21.83 12.34
CA ARG A 344 -6.59 22.88 12.94
C ARG A 344 -5.72 24.01 13.46
N ALA A 345 -4.69 23.70 14.27
CA ALA A 345 -3.82 24.73 14.86
C ALA A 345 -3.12 25.57 13.78
N VAL A 346 -2.65 24.91 12.67
CA VAL A 346 -2.02 25.63 11.56
C VAL A 346 -3.04 26.48 10.79
N LEU A 347 -4.22 25.91 10.45
CA LEU A 347 -5.22 26.62 9.64
C LEU A 347 -5.87 27.80 10.40
N GLU A 348 -6.06 27.67 11.72
CA GLU A 348 -6.59 28.74 12.56
C GLU A 348 -5.53 29.80 12.88
N GLY A 349 -4.27 29.38 13.09
CA GLY A 349 -3.15 30.29 13.41
C GLY A 349 -2.56 31.02 12.20
N ALA A 350 -2.77 30.51 10.98
CA ALA A 350 -2.20 31.13 9.79
C ALA A 350 -2.89 32.42 9.39
N PRO A 351 -2.13 33.51 9.14
CA PRO A 351 -2.69 34.74 8.58
C PRO A 351 -3.42 34.50 7.25
N PRO A 352 -4.41 35.34 6.91
CA PRO A 352 -5.10 35.25 5.61
C PRO A 352 -4.12 35.30 4.42
N GLY A 353 -4.30 34.39 3.47
CA GLY A 353 -3.49 34.34 2.27
C GLY A 353 -2.02 33.94 2.47
N ALA A 354 -1.66 33.38 3.64
CA ALA A 354 -0.28 32.99 3.95
C ALA A 354 0.24 31.88 3.07
N ILE A 355 1.57 31.91 2.81
CA ILE A 355 2.34 30.79 2.22
C ILE A 355 2.87 29.97 3.39
N ILE A 356 2.53 28.68 3.41
CA ILE A 356 2.92 27.76 4.47
C ILE A 356 3.95 26.78 3.90
N ILE A 357 5.18 26.83 4.43
CA ILE A 357 6.27 25.92 4.06
C ILE A 357 6.19 24.69 4.97
N THR A 358 6.07 23.51 4.35
CA THR A 358 6.09 22.21 5.03
C THR A 358 7.35 21.43 4.66
N SER A 359 7.81 20.55 5.54
CA SER A 359 9.06 19.80 5.36
C SER A 359 8.89 18.29 5.29
N GLU A 360 7.82 17.76 5.86
CA GLU A 360 7.58 16.32 5.99
C GLU A 360 6.23 15.90 5.40
N ASP A 361 6.05 14.61 5.15
CA ASP A 361 4.80 14.08 4.59
C ASP A 361 3.64 14.28 5.58
N ARG A 362 3.89 14.09 6.87
CA ARG A 362 2.86 14.21 7.92
C ARG A 362 2.27 15.61 8.05
N ASP A 363 3.06 16.67 7.89
CA ASP A 363 2.56 18.05 7.90
C ASP A 363 1.96 18.44 6.55
N SER A 364 2.59 18.04 5.44
CA SER A 364 2.14 18.35 4.09
C SER A 364 0.80 17.70 3.76
N PHE A 365 0.65 16.41 4.04
CA PHE A 365 -0.59 15.67 3.70
C PHE A 365 -1.74 16.05 4.63
N ALA A 366 -1.46 16.30 5.93
CA ALA A 366 -2.47 16.80 6.85
C ALA A 366 -3.03 18.15 6.37
N LEU A 367 -2.17 19.10 5.97
CA LEU A 367 -2.61 20.41 5.50
C LEU A 367 -3.33 20.33 4.14
N TRP A 368 -2.86 19.51 3.20
CA TRP A 368 -3.57 19.29 1.94
C TRP A 368 -4.97 18.71 2.17
N TYR A 369 -5.07 17.72 3.07
CA TYR A 369 -6.37 17.13 3.41
C TYR A 369 -7.33 18.18 3.99
N TRP A 370 -6.95 18.89 5.03
CA TRP A 370 -7.82 19.86 5.70
C TRP A 370 -8.15 21.05 4.83
N ARG A 371 -7.17 21.54 4.06
CA ARG A 371 -7.39 22.64 3.11
C ARG A 371 -8.42 22.30 2.04
N GLU A 372 -8.36 21.11 1.46
CA GLU A 372 -9.20 20.72 0.32
C GLU A 372 -10.52 20.05 0.74
N ALA A 373 -10.50 19.24 1.78
CA ALA A 373 -11.69 18.50 2.24
C ALA A 373 -12.80 19.42 2.77
N GLY A 374 -12.44 20.60 3.32
CA GLY A 374 -13.39 21.57 3.87
C GLY A 374 -14.28 21.01 4.97
N TYR A 375 -13.91 19.88 5.57
CA TYR A 375 -14.70 19.16 6.55
C TYR A 375 -14.77 19.97 7.86
N ASN A 376 -15.95 20.04 8.47
CA ASN A 376 -16.20 20.81 9.69
C ASN A 376 -15.84 22.31 9.60
N GLY A 377 -15.88 22.91 8.40
CA GLY A 377 -15.61 24.34 8.19
C GLY A 377 -14.14 24.74 8.24
N LEU A 378 -13.21 23.78 8.28
CA LEU A 378 -11.76 24.03 8.36
C LEU A 378 -11.09 24.35 7.00
N GLY A 379 -11.82 24.28 5.89
CA GLY A 379 -11.26 24.56 4.55
C GLY A 379 -10.75 25.98 4.41
N ARG A 380 -9.43 26.15 4.24
CA ARG A 380 -8.75 27.46 4.04
C ARG A 380 -8.06 27.46 2.68
N ARG A 381 -8.83 27.61 1.60
CA ARG A 381 -8.31 27.62 0.22
C ARG A 381 -7.48 28.85 -0.14
N ASP A 382 -7.54 29.88 0.70
CA ASP A 382 -6.70 31.08 0.61
C ASP A 382 -5.23 30.80 0.94
N LEU A 383 -4.95 29.76 1.72
CA LEU A 383 -3.61 29.37 2.11
C LEU A 383 -2.89 28.62 0.98
N ILE A 384 -1.60 28.85 0.86
CA ILE A 384 -0.73 28.24 -0.14
C ILE A 384 0.23 27.32 0.56
N VAL A 385 0.13 26.02 0.30
CA VAL A 385 1.03 25.02 0.90
C VAL A 385 2.17 24.71 -0.06
N VAL A 386 3.39 24.95 0.39
CA VAL A 386 4.64 24.70 -0.36
C VAL A 386 5.44 23.64 0.36
N VAL A 387 5.63 22.47 -0.29
CA VAL A 387 6.42 21.36 0.25
C VAL A 387 7.88 21.54 -0.13
N GLU A 388 8.73 21.88 0.85
CA GLU A 388 10.13 22.21 0.66
C GLU A 388 10.91 21.09 -0.03
N ARG A 389 10.70 19.83 0.37
CA ARG A 389 11.38 18.65 -0.20
C ARG A 389 11.02 18.37 -1.66
N LEU A 390 9.94 18.94 -2.18
CA LEU A 390 9.55 18.80 -3.58
C LEU A 390 10.11 19.89 -4.48
N LEU A 391 10.63 20.98 -3.93
CA LEU A 391 11.16 22.11 -4.71
C LEU A 391 12.31 21.75 -5.67
N PRO A 392 13.19 20.76 -5.40
CA PRO A 392 14.20 20.33 -6.35
C PRO A 392 13.61 19.81 -7.68
N PHE A 393 12.35 19.37 -7.71
CA PHE A 393 11.71 18.84 -8.90
C PHE A 393 11.07 19.94 -9.76
N ASP A 394 11.41 19.99 -11.05
CA ASP A 394 10.87 20.98 -12.01
C ASP A 394 9.36 20.89 -12.10
N TRP A 395 8.80 19.66 -12.17
CA TRP A 395 7.35 19.42 -12.24
C TRP A 395 6.58 20.07 -11.09
N TYR A 396 7.19 20.10 -9.87
CA TYR A 396 6.55 20.68 -8.70
C TYR A 396 6.56 22.22 -8.74
N ARG A 397 7.69 22.83 -9.15
CA ARG A 397 7.77 24.27 -9.33
C ARG A 397 6.82 24.76 -10.41
N ASP A 398 6.70 24.02 -11.51
CA ASP A 398 5.76 24.32 -12.58
C ASP A 398 4.32 24.19 -12.10
N GLN A 399 4.00 23.16 -11.29
CA GLN A 399 2.69 23.02 -10.67
C GLN A 399 2.37 24.21 -9.75
N LEU A 400 3.32 24.65 -8.92
CA LEU A 400 3.11 25.80 -8.04
C LEU A 400 2.82 27.08 -8.86
N ARG A 401 3.56 27.34 -9.96
CA ARG A 401 3.31 28.48 -10.86
C ARG A 401 1.93 28.41 -11.50
N TRP A 402 1.47 27.23 -11.85
CA TRP A 402 0.15 26.99 -12.39
C TRP A 402 -0.98 27.20 -11.38
N THR A 403 -0.78 26.62 -10.21
CA THR A 403 -1.82 26.64 -9.16
C THR A 403 -1.92 28.01 -8.48
N TYR A 404 -0.79 28.70 -8.36
CA TYR A 404 -0.66 29.97 -7.65
C TYR A 404 0.11 31.00 -8.51
N PRO A 405 -0.49 31.52 -9.59
CA PRO A 405 0.21 32.41 -10.53
C PRO A 405 0.68 33.71 -9.88
N ASP A 406 0.07 34.15 -8.78
CA ASP A 406 0.42 35.36 -8.04
C ASP A 406 1.60 35.15 -7.05
N VAL A 407 2.12 33.92 -6.92
CA VAL A 407 3.25 33.63 -6.05
C VAL A 407 4.54 33.63 -6.83
N GLN A 408 5.47 34.47 -6.42
CA GLN A 408 6.81 34.52 -7.00
C GLN A 408 7.69 33.49 -6.31
N LEU A 409 8.11 32.49 -7.07
CA LEU A 409 9.01 31.44 -6.57
C LEU A 409 10.46 31.83 -6.83
N PRO A 410 11.38 31.54 -5.88
CA PRO A 410 12.82 31.67 -6.08
C PRO A 410 13.30 30.94 -7.32
N ALA A 411 14.29 31.49 -8.02
CA ALA A 411 14.80 30.95 -9.27
C ALA A 411 15.46 29.56 -9.09
N ARG A 412 16.11 29.33 -7.95
CA ARG A 412 16.81 28.07 -7.64
C ARG A 412 16.48 27.61 -6.23
N PRO A 413 16.07 26.33 -6.04
CA PRO A 413 15.98 25.77 -4.71
C PRO A 413 17.37 25.59 -4.09
N GLY A 414 17.52 25.95 -2.82
CA GLY A 414 18.81 25.84 -2.09
C GLY A 414 18.74 26.46 -0.72
N THR A 415 19.90 26.59 -0.06
CA THR A 415 20.01 27.31 1.21
C THR A 415 19.53 28.76 1.06
N GLY A 416 18.66 29.22 1.97
CA GLY A 416 18.10 30.58 1.90
C GLY A 416 16.87 30.71 0.99
N TRP A 417 16.34 29.61 0.44
CA TRP A 417 15.16 29.64 -0.41
C TRP A 417 13.92 30.24 0.27
N ALA A 418 13.73 29.93 1.56
CA ALA A 418 12.63 30.49 2.36
C ALA A 418 12.75 32.00 2.52
N ASP A 419 13.98 32.51 2.77
CA ASP A 419 14.23 33.95 2.92
C ASP A 419 14.00 34.68 1.58
N GLU A 420 14.35 34.04 0.46
CA GLU A 420 14.07 34.60 -0.86
C GLU A 420 12.57 34.59 -1.17
N LEU A 421 11.83 33.54 -0.80
CA LEU A 421 10.37 33.49 -0.92
C LEU A 421 9.70 34.61 -0.15
N ILE A 422 10.18 34.88 1.10
CA ILE A 422 9.70 35.99 1.94
C ILE A 422 9.93 37.35 1.27
N ARG A 423 11.10 37.54 0.64
CA ARG A 423 11.44 38.81 -0.04
C ARG A 423 10.66 39.04 -1.32
N LEU A 424 10.35 37.98 -2.05
CA LEU A 424 9.66 38.05 -3.34
C LEU A 424 8.15 38.27 -3.22
N ASN A 425 7.56 37.97 -2.05
CA ASN A 425 6.10 38.00 -1.89
C ASN A 425 5.68 38.95 -0.78
N ASP A 426 4.64 39.74 -1.04
CA ASP A 426 4.01 40.60 -0.03
C ASP A 426 3.02 39.86 0.88
N ARG A 427 3.02 38.51 0.81
CA ARG A 427 2.18 37.61 1.63
C ARG A 427 2.92 37.18 2.88
N PRO A 428 2.21 36.94 4.02
CA PRO A 428 2.84 36.29 5.16
C PRO A 428 3.41 34.92 4.77
N VAL A 429 4.63 34.61 5.18
CA VAL A 429 5.25 33.30 4.99
C VAL A 429 5.43 32.65 6.35
N CYS A 430 4.92 31.44 6.49
CA CYS A 430 4.99 30.67 7.71
C CYS A 430 5.65 29.31 7.44
N ARG A 431 6.24 28.72 8.49
CA ARG A 431 6.82 27.38 8.43
C ARG A 431 6.19 26.51 9.52
N THR A 432 5.96 25.23 9.20
CA THR A 432 5.43 24.25 10.15
C THR A 432 6.53 23.50 10.90
N PHE A 433 6.22 23.13 12.14
CA PHE A 433 7.09 22.37 13.05
C PHE A 433 6.24 21.34 13.81
N PRO A 434 5.95 20.16 13.23
CA PRO A 434 4.98 19.21 13.80
C PRO A 434 5.34 18.66 15.18
N ASP A 435 6.62 18.68 15.57
CA ASP A 435 7.11 18.16 16.85
C ASP A 435 7.31 19.25 17.92
N GLN A 436 6.99 20.50 17.61
CA GLN A 436 7.18 21.61 18.54
C GLN A 436 5.85 22.05 19.18
N ASN A 437 5.94 22.69 20.35
CA ASN A 437 4.76 23.27 21.00
C ASN A 437 4.11 24.36 20.13
N GLU A 438 4.93 25.12 19.41
CA GLU A 438 4.49 26.11 18.44
C GLU A 438 4.61 25.47 17.03
N VAL A 439 3.49 24.96 16.55
CA VAL A 439 3.45 24.20 15.28
C VAL A 439 3.56 25.06 14.02
N LEU A 440 3.42 26.40 14.15
CA LEU A 440 3.45 27.37 13.06
C LEU A 440 4.21 28.62 13.48
N ILE A 441 5.26 28.99 12.71
CA ILE A 441 6.02 30.22 12.92
C ILE A 441 5.94 31.05 11.64
N CYS A 442 5.54 32.33 11.75
CA CYS A 442 5.37 33.22 10.61
C CYS A 442 6.47 34.28 10.48
N ASP A 443 6.55 34.94 9.34
CA ASP A 443 7.63 35.73 8.79
C ASP A 443 8.30 36.76 9.73
N SER A 444 7.59 37.31 10.71
CA SER A 444 8.18 38.21 11.72
C SER A 444 9.32 37.58 12.53
N LEU A 445 9.33 36.24 12.65
CA LEU A 445 10.35 35.46 13.34
C LEU A 445 11.32 34.75 12.37
N LEU A 446 10.95 34.65 11.10
CA LEU A 446 11.79 34.00 10.07
C LEU A 446 12.75 34.97 9.40
N LYS A 447 12.52 36.30 9.52
CA LYS A 447 13.44 37.32 8.94
C LYS A 447 14.72 37.43 9.76
N PRO A 448 15.90 37.54 9.09
CA PRO A 448 17.14 37.83 9.77
C PRO A 448 17.06 39.09 10.65
N ALA A 449 17.80 39.13 11.73
CA ALA A 449 17.79 40.26 12.66
C ALA A 449 18.19 41.59 11.99
N SER A 450 18.99 41.55 10.91
CA SER A 450 19.36 42.70 10.07
C SER A 450 18.15 43.41 9.45
N ASP A 451 17.19 42.66 8.90
CA ASP A 451 16.03 43.23 8.23
C ASP A 451 15.00 43.83 9.20
N ARG A 452 15.03 43.39 10.47
CA ARG A 452 14.21 44.02 11.55
C ARG A 452 14.69 45.42 11.93
N LEU A 453 15.97 45.64 11.91
CA LEU A 453 16.57 46.93 12.24
C LEU A 453 16.29 48.00 11.17
N GLU A 454 16.27 47.60 9.88
CA GLU A 454 15.99 48.55 8.78
C GLU A 454 14.53 49.06 8.80
N ARG A 455 13.55 48.21 9.18
CA ARG A 455 12.13 48.66 9.31
C ARG A 455 11.89 49.53 10.51
N ILE A 456 12.65 49.33 11.60
CA ILE A 456 12.56 50.19 12.77
C ILE A 456 13.22 51.55 12.49
N ALA A 457 14.22 51.60 11.62
CA ALA A 457 14.90 52.82 11.21
C ALA A 457 14.14 53.61 10.13
N SER A 458 13.17 52.98 9.45
CA SER A 458 12.34 53.60 8.40
C SER A 458 10.90 53.96 8.87
N ALA A 459 10.54 53.66 10.13
CA ALA A 459 9.30 54.04 10.78
C ALA A 459 9.56 55.12 11.82
#